data_e792084fc41890061df5e820034c2fa5
#
_entry.id   e792084fc41890061df5e820034c2fa5
#
_cell.length_a   1.000
_cell.length_b   1.000
_cell.length_c   1.000
_cell.angle_alpha   90.00
_cell.angle_beta   90.00
_cell.angle_gamma   90.00
#
_symmetry.space_group_name_H-M   'P 1'
#
loop_
_entity.id
_entity.type
_entity.pdbx_description
1 polymer ?
#
loop_
_entity_poly.entity_id
_entity_poly.type
_entity_poly.pdbx_seq_one_letter_code
_entity_poly.pdbx_strand_id
1 'polypeptide(L)'
;QLGLIMWLFGLGTPEGAQAAAFHLFNHSTFKALLFMVVGVVDHQTGTREIPLLSGLRRAMPVSAALAAVGAASMAGVPLFSGFLSKEMFLTAVSHSPLGLAGAVVATVASVLTTLYCLVLGHKIWFGEPHGTPEVPEEGTRTILAPPLILAAIIVLVGVFPGPAEVWIVNPAVSAVLQGPADLPHIALWHGFTPAVLMTALALGGGLVAYRALPAVLAAFQRVTPQRFHLNALFDFLWWKDQAVEKAARRITNRQMTGFLRDYFVYSLGGLILLFFGTMLAKGAGIPQLTLSRVGAWELLLVAVIAVGAVFTARATTRLAAVAAISLVG
;
A
#
# COMPACT_ATOMS: atom_id res chain seq x y z
N GLN A 1 4.69 -3.50 0.81
CA GLN A 1 3.37 -4.16 0.95
C GLN A 1 3.03 -4.99 -0.29
N LEU A 2 3.13 -4.46 -1.51
CA LEU A 2 2.88 -5.25 -2.73
C LEU A 2 3.81 -6.46 -2.85
N GLY A 3 5.10 -6.30 -2.53
CA GLY A 3 6.05 -7.42 -2.49
C GLY A 3 5.65 -8.50 -1.47
N LEU A 4 5.00 -8.11 -0.36
CA LEU A 4 4.47 -9.04 0.64
C LEU A 4 3.29 -9.85 0.07
N ILE A 5 2.38 -9.20 -0.68
CA ILE A 5 1.27 -9.88 -1.35
C ILE A 5 1.81 -10.88 -2.39
N MET A 6 2.79 -10.47 -3.19
CA MET A 6 3.45 -11.36 -4.16
C MET A 6 4.17 -12.53 -3.48
N TRP A 7 4.81 -12.29 -2.33
CA TRP A 7 5.42 -13.36 -1.55
C TRP A 7 4.38 -14.37 -1.09
N LEU A 8 3.24 -13.89 -0.54
CA LEU A 8 2.16 -14.78 -0.08
C LEU A 8 1.58 -15.65 -1.20
N PHE A 9 1.31 -15.07 -2.37
CA PHE A 9 0.89 -15.86 -3.54
C PHE A 9 1.99 -16.84 -3.98
N GLY A 10 3.26 -16.44 -3.89
CA GLY A 10 4.41 -17.28 -4.23
C GLY A 10 4.63 -18.48 -3.31
N LEU A 11 3.98 -18.53 -2.13
CA LEU A 11 4.01 -19.71 -1.26
C LEU A 11 3.28 -20.90 -1.88
N GLY A 12 2.32 -20.67 -2.79
CA GLY A 12 1.56 -21.71 -3.49
C GLY A 12 0.64 -22.53 -2.57
N THR A 13 0.31 -22.03 -1.37
CA THR A 13 -0.58 -22.70 -0.41
C THR A 13 -1.93 -22.01 -0.34
N PRO A 14 -3.02 -22.73 0.00
CA PRO A 14 -4.34 -22.14 0.19
C PRO A 14 -4.35 -21.03 1.25
N GLU A 15 -3.65 -21.23 2.36
CA GLU A 15 -3.51 -20.25 3.44
C GLU A 15 -2.72 -19.02 2.98
N GLY A 16 -1.69 -19.20 2.13
CA GLY A 16 -0.96 -18.12 1.49
C GLY A 16 -1.85 -17.29 0.57
N ALA A 17 -2.69 -17.94 -0.23
CA ALA A 17 -3.66 -17.26 -1.09
C ALA A 17 -4.72 -16.50 -0.27
N GLN A 18 -5.22 -17.08 0.83
CA GLN A 18 -6.16 -16.42 1.74
C GLN A 18 -5.52 -15.19 2.39
N ALA A 19 -4.31 -15.33 2.93
CA ALA A 19 -3.57 -14.23 3.53
C ALA A 19 -3.29 -13.12 2.50
N ALA A 20 -2.94 -13.48 1.26
CA ALA A 20 -2.70 -12.53 0.17
C ALA A 20 -3.96 -11.75 -0.20
N ALA A 21 -5.09 -12.43 -0.40
CA ALA A 21 -6.37 -11.82 -0.76
C ALA A 21 -6.85 -10.86 0.35
N PHE A 22 -6.80 -11.31 1.60
CA PHE A 22 -7.19 -10.48 2.73
C PHE A 22 -6.22 -9.31 2.94
N HIS A 23 -4.91 -9.52 2.75
CA HIS A 23 -3.93 -8.44 2.84
C HIS A 23 -4.10 -7.42 1.70
N LEU A 24 -4.44 -7.85 0.49
CA LEU A 24 -4.72 -6.95 -0.63
C LEU A 24 -5.91 -6.03 -0.30
N PHE A 25 -6.99 -6.57 0.23
CA PHE A 25 -8.15 -5.79 0.68
C PHE A 25 -7.77 -4.78 1.76
N ASN A 26 -7.09 -5.22 2.81
CA ASN A 26 -6.64 -4.34 3.90
C ASN A 26 -5.63 -3.30 3.42
N HIS A 27 -4.70 -3.70 2.55
CA HIS A 27 -3.72 -2.79 1.95
C HIS A 27 -4.40 -1.66 1.18
N SER A 28 -5.41 -1.97 0.38
CA SER A 28 -6.15 -0.95 -0.37
C SER A 28 -6.83 0.06 0.56
N THR A 29 -7.44 -0.41 1.66
CA THR A 29 -8.17 0.46 2.60
C THR A 29 -7.21 1.36 3.40
N PHE A 30 -6.22 0.81 4.10
CA PHE A 30 -5.34 1.65 4.93
C PHE A 30 -4.40 2.52 4.10
N LYS A 31 -3.99 2.07 2.90
CA LYS A 31 -3.18 2.90 2.01
C LYS A 31 -3.97 4.06 1.43
N ALA A 32 -5.18 3.82 0.94
CA ALA A 32 -6.05 4.89 0.46
C ALA A 32 -6.30 5.91 1.57
N LEU A 33 -6.62 5.46 2.79
CA LEU A 33 -6.78 6.33 3.96
C LEU A 33 -5.54 7.20 4.19
N LEU A 34 -4.36 6.59 4.28
CA LEU A 34 -3.12 7.33 4.56
C LEU A 34 -2.75 8.30 3.43
N PHE A 35 -2.93 7.91 2.17
CA PHE A 35 -2.67 8.82 1.03
C PHE A 35 -3.63 10.00 1.01
N MET A 36 -4.91 9.78 1.31
CA MET A 36 -5.89 10.88 1.43
C MET A 36 -5.52 11.83 2.56
N VAL A 37 -5.12 11.31 3.73
CA VAL A 37 -4.66 12.16 4.84
C VAL A 37 -3.40 12.94 4.47
N VAL A 38 -2.43 12.33 3.81
CA VAL A 38 -1.24 13.03 3.30
C VAL A 38 -1.64 14.11 2.29
N GLY A 39 -2.62 13.85 1.43
CA GLY A 39 -3.17 14.86 0.51
C GLY A 39 -3.82 16.03 1.25
N VAL A 40 -4.56 15.78 2.33
CA VAL A 40 -5.11 16.84 3.18
C VAL A 40 -4.01 17.65 3.84
N VAL A 41 -2.97 17.00 4.39
CA VAL A 41 -1.82 17.69 5.00
C VAL A 41 -1.11 18.58 3.96
N ASP A 42 -0.81 18.05 2.79
CA ASP A 42 -0.17 18.78 1.70
C ASP A 42 -0.97 20.03 1.29
N HIS A 43 -2.27 19.87 1.14
CA HIS A 43 -3.17 20.97 0.76
C HIS A 43 -3.28 22.05 1.83
N GLN A 44 -3.27 21.66 3.11
CA GLN A 44 -3.50 22.59 4.23
C GLN A 44 -2.20 23.19 4.79
N THR A 45 -1.04 22.63 4.50
CA THR A 45 0.24 23.14 5.00
C THR A 45 1.14 23.70 3.89
N GLY A 46 0.81 23.42 2.62
CA GLY A 46 1.61 23.81 1.45
C GLY A 46 2.93 23.05 1.34
N THR A 47 3.12 21.94 2.07
CA THR A 47 4.37 21.17 2.04
C THR A 47 4.18 19.68 2.33
N ARG A 48 5.09 18.86 1.79
CA ARG A 48 5.23 17.41 2.06
C ARG A 48 6.51 17.08 2.82
N GLU A 49 7.30 18.07 3.16
CA GLU A 49 8.59 17.85 3.80
C GLU A 49 8.40 17.52 5.28
N ILE A 50 8.63 16.25 5.66
CA ILE A 50 8.48 15.76 7.03
C ILE A 50 9.25 16.62 8.06
N PRO A 51 10.46 17.15 7.78
CA PRO A 51 11.15 18.01 8.74
C PRO A 51 10.42 19.31 9.08
N LEU A 52 9.57 19.82 8.19
CA LEU A 52 8.76 21.03 8.40
C LEU A 52 7.42 20.72 9.07
N LEU A 53 7.01 19.46 9.12
CA LEU A 53 5.73 19.02 9.64
C LEU A 53 5.89 18.55 11.08
N SER A 54 5.32 19.29 12.04
CA SER A 54 5.29 18.91 13.46
C SER A 54 4.13 19.60 14.17
N GLY A 55 3.58 18.98 15.23
CA GLY A 55 2.57 19.56 16.08
C GLY A 55 1.19 19.76 15.43
N LEU A 56 0.93 19.16 14.26
CA LEU A 56 -0.27 19.40 13.46
C LEU A 56 -1.59 18.99 14.15
N ARG A 57 -1.56 18.10 15.16
CA ARG A 57 -2.78 17.58 15.80
C ARG A 57 -3.68 18.64 16.42
N ARG A 58 -3.12 19.81 16.78
CA ARG A 58 -3.91 20.89 17.38
C ARG A 58 -4.73 21.63 16.34
N ALA A 59 -4.17 21.78 15.14
CA ALA A 59 -4.83 22.44 14.00
C ALA A 59 -5.70 21.46 13.19
N MET A 60 -5.28 20.18 13.13
CA MET A 60 -5.89 19.14 12.29
C MET A 60 -6.20 17.87 13.11
N PRO A 61 -7.09 17.94 14.12
CA PRO A 61 -7.33 16.82 15.04
C PRO A 61 -7.99 15.60 14.37
N VAL A 62 -8.91 15.82 13.42
CA VAL A 62 -9.58 14.73 12.71
C VAL A 62 -8.58 14.02 11.77
N SER A 63 -7.81 14.78 11.00
CA SER A 63 -6.74 14.23 10.15
C SER A 63 -5.70 13.46 10.96
N ALA A 64 -5.35 13.94 12.17
CA ALA A 64 -4.45 13.23 13.08
C ALA A 64 -5.02 11.88 13.54
N ALA A 65 -6.31 11.83 13.89
CA ALA A 65 -6.98 10.60 14.29
C ALA A 65 -7.04 9.60 13.11
N LEU A 66 -7.36 10.08 11.91
CA LEU A 66 -7.38 9.26 10.71
C LEU A 66 -6.00 8.69 10.35
N ALA A 67 -4.94 9.52 10.46
CA ALA A 67 -3.56 9.07 10.31
C ALA A 67 -3.20 7.98 11.32
N ALA A 68 -3.61 8.16 12.59
CA ALA A 68 -3.36 7.18 13.64
C ALA A 68 -4.06 5.85 13.36
N VAL A 69 -5.33 5.85 12.92
CA VAL A 69 -6.07 4.64 12.53
C VAL A 69 -5.38 3.93 11.36
N GLY A 70 -5.05 4.64 10.30
CA GLY A 70 -4.37 4.06 9.13
C GLY A 70 -2.99 3.49 9.47
N ALA A 71 -2.19 4.25 10.24
CA ALA A 71 -0.87 3.83 10.67
C ALA A 71 -0.93 2.65 11.66
N ALA A 72 -1.87 2.64 12.60
CA ALA A 72 -2.07 1.52 13.52
C ALA A 72 -2.51 0.25 12.79
N SER A 73 -3.43 0.36 11.83
CA SER A 73 -3.83 -0.76 10.99
C SER A 73 -2.63 -1.31 10.21
N MET A 74 -1.89 -0.47 9.52
CA MET A 74 -0.71 -0.88 8.74
C MET A 74 0.40 -1.47 9.62
N ALA A 75 0.58 -0.98 10.86
CA ALA A 75 1.51 -1.54 11.83
C ALA A 75 1.06 -2.90 12.37
N GLY A 76 -0.22 -3.25 12.28
CA GLY A 76 -0.80 -4.46 12.83
C GLY A 76 -1.13 -4.35 14.32
N VAL A 77 -1.66 -3.20 14.74
CA VAL A 77 -2.18 -3.01 16.10
C VAL A 77 -3.50 -3.77 16.23
N PRO A 78 -3.73 -4.53 17.33
CA PRO A 78 -4.99 -5.21 17.58
C PRO A 78 -6.22 -4.30 17.44
N LEU A 79 -7.37 -4.87 17.11
CA LEU A 79 -8.66 -4.22 16.82
C LEU A 79 -8.76 -3.53 15.45
N PHE A 80 -7.66 -3.40 14.71
CA PHE A 80 -7.69 -2.93 13.32
C PHE A 80 -7.53 -4.10 12.34
N SER A 81 -8.14 -3.99 11.17
CA SER A 81 -8.12 -5.05 10.15
C SER A 81 -6.71 -5.49 9.73
N GLY A 82 -5.74 -4.59 9.78
CA GLY A 82 -4.35 -4.88 9.47
C GLY A 82 -3.67 -5.84 10.46
N PHE A 83 -4.14 -5.94 11.70
CA PHE A 83 -3.67 -6.95 12.67
C PHE A 83 -3.98 -8.35 12.18
N LEU A 84 -5.23 -8.62 11.82
CA LEU A 84 -5.67 -9.92 11.30
C LEU A 84 -4.88 -10.34 10.07
N SER A 85 -4.75 -9.42 9.14
CA SER A 85 -3.99 -9.61 7.91
C SER A 85 -2.51 -9.92 8.18
N LYS A 86 -1.91 -9.24 9.17
CA LYS A 86 -0.52 -9.46 9.55
C LYS A 86 -0.32 -10.80 10.26
N GLU A 87 -1.25 -11.19 11.12
CA GLU A 87 -1.24 -12.50 11.78
C GLU A 87 -1.33 -13.63 10.76
N MET A 88 -2.26 -13.53 9.79
CA MET A 88 -2.36 -14.50 8.71
C MET A 88 -1.07 -14.58 7.88
N PHE A 89 -0.46 -13.44 7.56
CA PHE A 89 0.83 -13.38 6.86
C PHE A 89 1.92 -14.10 7.65
N LEU A 90 2.09 -13.79 8.93
CA LEU A 90 3.13 -14.36 9.76
C LEU A 90 2.91 -15.87 9.97
N THR A 91 1.66 -16.30 10.10
CA THR A 91 1.27 -17.71 10.16
C THR A 91 1.63 -18.43 8.86
N ALA A 92 1.21 -17.92 7.71
CA ALA A 92 1.49 -18.54 6.42
C ALA A 92 2.99 -18.66 6.14
N VAL A 93 3.79 -17.64 6.50
CA VAL A 93 5.24 -17.67 6.35
C VAL A 93 5.89 -18.66 7.31
N SER A 94 5.43 -18.75 8.57
CA SER A 94 5.99 -19.68 9.56
C SER A 94 5.77 -21.15 9.18
N HIS A 95 4.68 -21.46 8.49
CA HIS A 95 4.38 -22.80 8.00
C HIS A 95 4.96 -23.09 6.60
N SER A 96 5.60 -22.09 5.97
CA SER A 96 6.19 -22.24 4.64
C SER A 96 7.50 -23.04 4.68
N PRO A 97 7.97 -23.56 3.53
CA PRO A 97 9.29 -24.22 3.43
C PRO A 97 10.48 -23.35 3.85
N LEU A 98 10.29 -22.03 3.94
CA LEU A 98 11.31 -21.08 4.41
C LEU A 98 11.56 -21.18 5.92
N GLY A 99 10.64 -21.76 6.68
CA GLY A 99 10.77 -22.05 8.12
C GLY A 99 11.22 -20.84 8.93
N LEU A 100 12.21 -21.06 9.81
CA LEU A 100 12.73 -20.01 10.71
C LEU A 100 13.31 -18.80 9.94
N ALA A 101 13.97 -19.02 8.81
CA ALA A 101 14.56 -17.92 8.03
C ALA A 101 13.46 -16.98 7.51
N GLY A 102 12.39 -17.54 6.96
CA GLY A 102 11.21 -16.76 6.54
C GLY A 102 10.57 -15.98 7.68
N ALA A 103 10.39 -16.63 8.83
CA ALA A 103 9.83 -16.02 10.04
C ALA A 103 10.67 -14.82 10.54
N VAL A 104 12.00 -14.97 10.57
CA VAL A 104 12.92 -13.89 10.97
C VAL A 104 12.83 -12.71 9.99
N VAL A 105 12.92 -12.97 8.69
CA VAL A 105 12.82 -11.91 7.66
C VAL A 105 11.47 -11.20 7.74
N ALA A 106 10.37 -11.93 7.88
CA ALA A 106 9.04 -11.37 8.02
C ALA A 106 8.89 -10.49 9.28
N THR A 107 9.47 -10.94 10.39
CA THR A 107 9.46 -10.18 11.66
C THR A 107 10.27 -8.90 11.54
N VAL A 108 11.48 -8.96 10.99
CA VAL A 108 12.33 -7.76 10.76
C VAL A 108 11.63 -6.77 9.82
N ALA A 109 11.08 -7.25 8.71
CA ALA A 109 10.29 -6.41 7.79
C ALA A 109 9.09 -5.76 8.51
N SER A 110 8.46 -6.49 9.43
CA SER A 110 7.35 -5.98 10.25
C SER A 110 7.80 -4.93 11.29
N VAL A 111 9.00 -5.07 11.87
CA VAL A 111 9.62 -4.04 12.73
C VAL A 111 9.83 -2.74 11.94
N LEU A 112 10.42 -2.83 10.74
CA LEU A 112 10.63 -1.67 9.87
C LEU A 112 9.30 -1.05 9.42
N THR A 113 8.28 -1.87 9.17
CA THR A 113 6.92 -1.39 8.88
C THR A 113 6.38 -0.57 10.05
N THR A 114 6.47 -1.08 11.27
CA THR A 114 6.03 -0.36 12.47
C THR A 114 6.80 0.94 12.67
N LEU A 115 8.10 0.94 12.41
CA LEU A 115 8.94 2.15 12.50
C LEU A 115 8.41 3.27 11.59
N TYR A 116 8.19 3.00 10.30
CA TYR A 116 7.69 4.06 9.43
C TYR A 116 6.23 4.43 9.68
N CYS A 117 5.41 3.50 10.20
CA CYS A 117 4.06 3.82 10.66
C CYS A 117 4.07 4.83 11.82
N LEU A 118 5.02 4.72 12.74
CA LEU A 118 5.20 5.70 13.82
C LEU A 118 5.66 7.06 13.31
N VAL A 119 6.46 7.10 12.23
CA VAL A 119 6.80 8.39 11.58
C VAL A 119 5.55 9.05 11.00
N LEU A 120 4.71 8.31 10.28
CA LEU A 120 3.49 8.84 9.66
C LEU A 120 2.38 9.14 10.67
N GLY A 121 2.20 8.26 11.65
CA GLY A 121 1.08 8.36 12.61
C GLY A 121 1.40 9.14 13.87
N HIS A 122 2.68 9.48 14.13
CA HIS A 122 3.08 10.17 15.35
C HIS A 122 3.94 11.40 15.08
N LYS A 123 5.04 11.27 14.35
CA LYS A 123 6.09 12.31 14.26
C LYS A 123 5.54 13.67 13.78
N ILE A 124 4.74 13.69 12.74
CA ILE A 124 4.22 14.94 12.14
C ILE A 124 3.06 15.55 12.96
N TRP A 125 2.41 14.75 13.78
CA TRP A 125 1.24 15.17 14.55
C TRP A 125 1.58 15.71 15.93
N PHE A 126 2.67 15.20 16.53
CA PHE A 126 3.08 15.56 17.89
C PHE A 126 4.39 16.33 17.87
N GLY A 127 4.62 17.13 18.92
CA GLY A 127 5.79 18.00 19.06
C GLY A 127 5.41 19.48 19.00
N GLU A 128 6.42 20.33 18.97
CA GLU A 128 6.24 21.77 18.80
C GLU A 128 5.92 22.09 17.34
N PRO A 129 4.95 22.99 17.08
CA PRO A 129 4.63 23.40 15.72
C PRO A 129 5.84 24.06 15.05
N HIS A 130 6.14 23.63 13.82
CA HIS A 130 7.11 24.28 12.96
C HIS A 130 6.37 25.23 12.00
N GLY A 131 7.08 26.25 11.50
CA GLY A 131 6.52 27.15 10.48
C GLY A 131 6.34 26.43 9.16
N THR A 132 5.10 26.17 8.80
CA THR A 132 4.70 25.67 7.47
C THR A 132 4.43 26.83 6.51
N PRO A 133 4.57 26.63 5.17
CA PRO A 133 4.28 27.68 4.19
C PRO A 133 2.87 28.28 4.32
N GLU A 134 1.89 27.46 4.65
CA GLU A 134 0.52 27.87 4.92
C GLU A 134 0.15 27.57 6.37
N VAL A 135 -0.79 28.33 6.94
CA VAL A 135 -1.30 28.09 8.30
C VAL A 135 -2.12 26.83 8.29
N PRO A 136 -1.73 25.80 9.08
CA PRO A 136 -2.45 24.54 9.08
C PRO A 136 -3.87 24.69 9.62
N GLU A 137 -4.85 24.23 8.84
CA GLU A 137 -6.25 24.16 9.23
C GLU A 137 -6.82 22.78 8.93
N GLU A 138 -7.90 22.39 9.61
CA GLU A 138 -8.53 21.09 9.32
C GLU A 138 -9.19 21.10 7.93
N GLY A 139 -9.11 19.98 7.23
CA GLY A 139 -9.75 19.80 5.94
C GLY A 139 -11.27 19.98 6.00
N THR A 140 -11.88 20.40 4.90
CA THR A 140 -13.33 20.53 4.81
C THR A 140 -14.01 19.17 4.99
N ARG A 141 -15.27 19.16 5.43
CA ARG A 141 -16.05 17.93 5.64
C ARG A 141 -16.11 17.05 4.38
N THR A 142 -16.13 17.65 3.20
CA THR A 142 -16.17 16.94 1.92
C THR A 142 -14.87 16.18 1.65
N ILE A 143 -13.73 16.78 2.00
CA ILE A 143 -12.40 16.14 1.82
C ILE A 143 -12.18 15.05 2.88
N LEU A 144 -12.72 15.24 4.08
CA LEU A 144 -12.56 14.29 5.20
C LEU A 144 -13.52 13.10 5.13
N ALA A 145 -14.65 13.20 4.41
CA ALA A 145 -15.65 12.14 4.35
C ALA A 145 -15.12 10.80 3.80
N PRO A 146 -14.39 10.75 2.66
CA PRO A 146 -13.85 9.48 2.16
C PRO A 146 -12.86 8.82 3.14
N PRO A 147 -11.86 9.52 3.72
CA PRO A 147 -10.96 8.90 4.69
C PRO A 147 -11.68 8.46 5.98
N LEU A 148 -12.75 9.15 6.41
CA LEU A 148 -13.57 8.71 7.54
C LEU A 148 -14.27 7.36 7.24
N ILE A 149 -14.81 7.20 6.05
CA ILE A 149 -15.43 5.92 5.61
C ILE A 149 -14.39 4.80 5.62
N LEU A 150 -13.19 5.03 5.08
CA LEU A 150 -12.12 4.03 5.08
C LEU A 150 -11.66 3.68 6.50
N ALA A 151 -11.55 4.67 7.38
CA ALA A 151 -11.23 4.42 8.79
C ALA A 151 -12.31 3.58 9.48
N ALA A 152 -13.58 3.85 9.21
CA ALA A 152 -14.69 3.05 9.71
C ALA A 152 -14.62 1.59 9.20
N ILE A 153 -14.33 1.39 7.91
CA ILE A 153 -14.14 0.04 7.34
C ILE A 153 -12.99 -0.69 8.03
N ILE A 154 -11.85 -0.04 8.26
CA ILE A 154 -10.70 -0.62 8.94
C ILE A 154 -11.06 -1.13 10.34
N VAL A 155 -11.81 -0.34 11.10
CA VAL A 155 -12.24 -0.71 12.46
C VAL A 155 -13.30 -1.81 12.41
N LEU A 156 -14.31 -1.65 11.57
CA LEU A 156 -15.40 -2.65 11.45
C LEU A 156 -14.89 -4.01 11.02
N VAL A 157 -14.03 -4.08 10.02
CA VAL A 157 -13.42 -5.35 9.56
C VAL A 157 -12.43 -5.89 10.59
N GLY A 158 -11.77 -5.02 11.36
CA GLY A 158 -10.88 -5.42 12.44
C GLY A 158 -11.63 -6.12 13.58
N VAL A 159 -12.86 -5.69 13.88
CA VAL A 159 -13.69 -6.27 14.95
C VAL A 159 -14.61 -7.39 14.41
N PHE A 160 -15.14 -7.21 13.21
CA PHE A 160 -16.10 -8.12 12.57
C PHE A 160 -15.59 -8.55 11.18
N PRO A 161 -14.61 -9.47 11.08
CA PRO A 161 -14.02 -9.86 9.81
C PRO A 161 -14.94 -10.73 8.93
N GLY A 162 -15.94 -11.41 9.52
CA GLY A 162 -16.79 -12.39 8.82
C GLY A 162 -17.42 -11.90 7.52
N PRO A 163 -18.00 -10.70 7.44
CA PRO A 163 -18.54 -10.19 6.17
C PRO A 163 -17.47 -10.02 5.08
N ALA A 164 -16.27 -9.52 5.43
CA ALA A 164 -15.19 -9.39 4.48
C ALA A 164 -14.65 -10.76 4.03
N GLU A 165 -14.59 -11.73 4.96
CA GLU A 165 -14.25 -13.12 4.66
C GLU A 165 -15.20 -13.74 3.64
N VAL A 166 -16.51 -13.70 3.93
CA VAL A 166 -17.52 -14.39 3.11
C VAL A 166 -17.71 -13.73 1.74
N TRP A 167 -17.72 -12.39 1.69
CA TRP A 167 -18.10 -11.69 0.47
C TRP A 167 -16.92 -11.26 -0.41
N ILE A 168 -15.72 -11.21 0.14
CA ILE A 168 -14.53 -10.72 -0.59
C ILE A 168 -13.46 -11.80 -0.65
N VAL A 169 -13.00 -12.31 0.53
CA VAL A 169 -11.82 -13.15 0.59
C VAL A 169 -12.08 -14.53 0.01
N ASN A 170 -13.14 -15.22 0.49
CA ASN A 170 -13.44 -16.58 0.04
C ASN A 170 -13.73 -16.69 -1.47
N PRO A 171 -14.50 -15.78 -2.09
CA PRO A 171 -14.66 -15.78 -3.54
C PRO A 171 -13.34 -15.53 -4.30
N ALA A 172 -12.53 -14.60 -3.82
CA ALA A 172 -11.23 -14.31 -4.44
C ALA A 172 -10.27 -15.50 -4.36
N VAL A 173 -10.21 -16.18 -3.22
CA VAL A 173 -9.36 -17.36 -3.03
C VAL A 173 -9.87 -18.54 -3.88
N SER A 174 -11.17 -18.77 -3.91
CA SER A 174 -11.78 -19.82 -4.75
C SER A 174 -11.47 -19.61 -6.23
N ALA A 175 -11.46 -18.36 -6.69
CA ALA A 175 -11.08 -18.01 -8.05
C ALA A 175 -9.59 -18.28 -8.33
N VAL A 176 -8.71 -17.96 -7.38
CA VAL A 176 -7.26 -18.20 -7.51
C VAL A 176 -6.94 -19.69 -7.51
N LEU A 177 -7.58 -20.47 -6.64
CA LEU A 177 -7.36 -21.92 -6.49
C LEU A 177 -8.15 -22.76 -7.49
N GLN A 178 -9.02 -22.12 -8.29
CA GLN A 178 -9.91 -22.78 -9.26
C GLN A 178 -10.84 -23.83 -8.63
N GLY A 179 -11.22 -23.64 -7.36
CA GLY A 179 -12.10 -24.55 -6.65
C GLY A 179 -12.39 -24.09 -5.22
N PRO A 180 -13.35 -24.75 -4.55
CA PRO A 180 -13.63 -24.48 -3.15
C PRO A 180 -12.41 -24.86 -2.30
N ALA A 181 -12.03 -23.98 -1.39
CA ALA A 181 -10.99 -24.24 -0.41
C ALA A 181 -11.63 -24.30 0.98
N ASP A 182 -11.28 -25.33 1.73
CA ASP A 182 -11.56 -25.40 3.16
C ASP A 182 -10.49 -24.56 3.88
N LEU A 183 -10.88 -23.34 4.24
CA LEU A 183 -9.98 -22.35 4.80
C LEU A 183 -10.35 -22.07 6.26
N PRO A 184 -9.35 -21.80 7.12
CA PRO A 184 -9.63 -21.40 8.49
C PRO A 184 -10.37 -20.06 8.52
N HIS A 185 -11.34 -19.93 9.42
CA HIS A 185 -12.06 -18.69 9.63
C HIS A 185 -11.15 -17.58 10.09
N ILE A 186 -11.38 -16.37 9.57
CA ILE A 186 -10.67 -15.17 9.99
C ILE A 186 -11.30 -14.70 11.31
N ALA A 187 -10.61 -14.89 12.41
CA ALA A 187 -11.09 -14.49 13.74
C ALA A 187 -10.11 -13.50 14.38
N LEU A 188 -10.64 -12.68 15.29
CA LEU A 188 -9.85 -11.68 16.01
C LEU A 188 -8.78 -12.30 16.92
N TRP A 189 -9.02 -13.50 17.41
CA TRP A 189 -8.16 -14.15 18.35
C TRP A 189 -8.12 -15.67 18.15
N HIS A 190 -6.92 -16.21 17.93
CA HIS A 190 -6.66 -17.63 17.78
C HIS A 190 -5.81 -18.22 18.91
N GLY A 191 -5.72 -17.51 20.06
CA GLY A 191 -4.84 -17.89 21.15
C GLY A 191 -3.42 -17.30 21.02
N PHE A 192 -2.51 -17.77 21.89
CA PHE A 192 -1.10 -17.37 21.85
C PHE A 192 -0.35 -18.18 20.79
N THR A 193 -0.36 -17.69 19.56
CA THR A 193 0.33 -18.29 18.43
C THR A 193 1.73 -17.70 18.26
N PRO A 194 2.66 -18.40 17.58
CA PRO A 194 3.95 -17.80 17.19
C PRO A 194 3.78 -16.49 16.41
N ALA A 195 2.74 -16.36 15.57
CA ALA A 195 2.44 -15.16 14.82
C ALA A 195 2.09 -13.95 15.71
N VAL A 196 1.35 -14.18 16.81
CA VAL A 196 1.06 -13.15 17.81
C VAL A 196 2.35 -12.68 18.49
N LEU A 197 3.25 -13.61 18.86
CA LEU A 197 4.55 -13.26 19.42
C LEU A 197 5.39 -12.43 18.43
N MET A 198 5.45 -12.86 17.16
CA MET A 198 6.15 -12.13 16.10
C MET A 198 5.55 -10.72 15.89
N THR A 199 4.22 -10.59 15.99
CA THR A 199 3.54 -9.28 15.93
C THR A 199 3.90 -8.41 17.14
N ALA A 200 3.93 -8.97 18.35
CA ALA A 200 4.36 -8.25 19.54
C ALA A 200 5.82 -7.79 19.45
N LEU A 201 6.71 -8.64 18.94
CA LEU A 201 8.11 -8.31 18.67
C LEU A 201 8.22 -7.22 17.60
N ALA A 202 7.38 -7.26 16.57
CA ALA A 202 7.36 -6.24 15.52
C ALA A 202 6.90 -4.87 16.03
N LEU A 203 5.85 -4.83 16.84
CA LEU A 203 5.35 -3.59 17.44
C LEU A 203 6.34 -3.03 18.48
N GLY A 204 6.83 -3.88 19.40
CA GLY A 204 7.82 -3.49 20.42
C GLY A 204 9.16 -3.09 19.82
N GLY A 205 9.69 -3.88 18.89
CA GLY A 205 10.92 -3.59 18.16
C GLY A 205 10.82 -2.31 17.32
N GLY A 206 9.68 -2.07 16.65
CA GLY A 206 9.42 -0.85 15.92
C GLY A 206 9.38 0.38 16.81
N LEU A 207 8.79 0.27 18.01
CA LEU A 207 8.77 1.36 19.00
C LEU A 207 10.17 1.68 19.53
N VAL A 208 10.96 0.63 19.84
CA VAL A 208 12.36 0.79 20.27
C VAL A 208 13.19 1.42 19.13
N ALA A 209 13.06 0.92 17.90
CA ALA A 209 13.73 1.48 16.74
C ALA A 209 13.34 2.95 16.48
N TYR A 210 12.07 3.30 16.67
CA TYR A 210 11.59 4.67 16.54
C TYR A 210 12.22 5.61 17.57
N ARG A 211 12.35 5.18 18.83
CA ARG A 211 13.04 5.95 19.88
C ARG A 211 14.54 6.07 19.63
N ALA A 212 15.16 5.02 19.12
CA ALA A 212 16.59 5.01 18.80
C ALA A 212 16.93 5.75 17.50
N LEU A 213 15.95 6.00 16.62
CA LEU A 213 16.16 6.56 15.29
C LEU A 213 17.01 7.85 15.27
N PRO A 214 16.78 8.85 16.15
CA PRO A 214 17.60 10.06 16.16
C PRO A 214 19.07 9.76 16.48
N ALA A 215 19.33 8.88 17.44
CA ALA A 215 20.69 8.47 17.83
C ALA A 215 21.39 7.68 16.71
N VAL A 216 20.64 6.78 16.06
CA VAL A 216 21.15 5.99 14.91
C VAL A 216 21.50 6.91 13.75
N LEU A 217 20.63 7.85 13.40
CA LEU A 217 20.90 8.83 12.33
C LEU A 217 22.11 9.71 12.67
N ALA A 218 22.22 10.20 13.92
CA ALA A 218 23.37 10.99 14.35
C ALA A 218 24.67 10.17 14.32
N ALA A 219 24.64 8.90 14.74
CA ALA A 219 25.80 8.02 14.65
C ALA A 219 26.18 7.74 13.19
N PHE A 220 25.20 7.49 12.32
CA PHE A 220 25.43 7.28 10.90
C PHE A 220 26.06 8.51 10.23
N GLN A 221 25.58 9.71 10.55
CA GLN A 221 26.15 10.97 10.05
C GLN A 221 27.60 11.19 10.52
N ARG A 222 27.96 10.68 11.72
CA ARG A 222 29.34 10.76 12.23
C ARG A 222 30.29 9.76 11.56
N VAL A 223 29.78 8.57 11.24
CA VAL A 223 30.59 7.48 10.67
C VAL A 223 30.71 7.59 9.15
N THR A 224 29.70 8.17 8.48
CA THR A 224 29.76 8.45 7.04
C THR A 224 30.46 9.79 6.81
N PRO A 225 31.78 9.82 6.44
CA PRO A 225 32.43 11.06 6.07
C PRO A 225 31.64 11.69 4.91
N GLN A 226 31.54 13.01 4.89
CA GLN A 226 30.88 13.77 3.80
C GLN A 226 31.38 13.40 2.38
N ARG A 227 32.47 12.65 2.28
CA ARG A 227 33.05 12.13 1.03
C ARG A 227 32.50 10.74 0.61
N PHE A 228 31.83 10.02 1.50
CA PHE A 228 31.20 8.74 1.18
C PHE A 228 29.70 8.94 0.94
N HIS A 229 29.38 9.85 0.02
CA HIS A 229 28.05 9.82 -0.56
C HIS A 229 27.93 8.55 -1.42
N LEU A 230 26.86 7.80 -1.27
CA LEU A 230 26.48 6.78 -2.28
C LEU A 230 26.56 7.38 -3.70
N ASN A 231 26.31 8.68 -3.83
CA ASN A 231 26.52 9.45 -5.05
C ASN A 231 27.97 9.40 -5.56
N ALA A 232 28.99 9.45 -4.66
CA ALA A 232 30.39 9.37 -5.11
C ALA A 232 30.75 7.97 -5.64
N LEU A 233 30.16 6.90 -5.07
CA LEU A 233 30.28 5.55 -5.61
C LEU A 233 29.50 5.42 -6.93
N PHE A 234 28.34 6.02 -7.03
CA PHE A 234 27.59 6.12 -8.28
C PHE A 234 28.34 6.95 -9.31
N ASP A 235 28.88 8.12 -8.96
CA ASP A 235 29.68 8.97 -9.83
C ASP A 235 30.98 8.27 -10.29
N PHE A 236 31.55 7.41 -9.44
CA PHE A 236 32.71 6.59 -9.78
C PHE A 236 32.34 5.38 -10.68
N LEU A 237 31.23 4.70 -10.38
CA LEU A 237 30.81 3.49 -11.12
C LEU A 237 30.11 3.84 -12.44
N TRP A 238 29.49 5.00 -12.56
CA TRP A 238 28.66 5.39 -13.70
C TRP A 238 29.20 6.57 -14.49
N TRP A 239 30.50 6.69 -14.56
CA TRP A 239 31.21 7.61 -15.45
C TRP A 239 30.79 9.10 -15.35
N LYS A 240 31.75 9.92 -14.99
CA LYS A 240 31.76 11.39 -15.00
C LYS A 240 31.25 12.07 -16.29
N ASP A 241 31.07 11.33 -17.38
CA ASP A 241 30.77 11.89 -18.70
C ASP A 241 29.29 11.96 -19.07
N GLN A 242 28.37 12.01 -18.11
CA GLN A 242 26.94 12.25 -18.45
C GLN A 242 26.33 11.29 -19.51
N ALA A 243 27.03 10.24 -19.93
CA ALA A 243 26.54 9.35 -20.97
C ALA A 243 25.25 8.65 -20.57
N VAL A 244 25.20 8.17 -19.31
CA VAL A 244 24.01 7.52 -18.75
C VAL A 244 22.92 8.56 -18.51
N GLU A 245 23.25 9.74 -17.99
CA GLU A 245 22.28 10.80 -17.80
C GLU A 245 21.73 11.30 -19.14
N LYS A 246 22.61 11.49 -20.15
CA LYS A 246 22.18 11.84 -21.53
C LYS A 246 21.33 10.75 -22.17
N ALA A 247 21.71 9.46 -21.98
CA ALA A 247 20.92 8.33 -22.46
C ALA A 247 19.58 8.24 -21.73
N ALA A 248 19.59 8.33 -20.40
CA ALA A 248 18.39 8.32 -19.57
C ALA A 248 17.47 9.50 -19.93
N ARG A 249 17.99 10.73 -20.02
CA ARG A 249 17.22 11.90 -20.48
C ARG A 249 16.66 11.72 -21.88
N ARG A 250 17.41 11.15 -22.81
CA ARG A 250 16.96 10.89 -24.18
C ARG A 250 15.84 9.86 -24.20
N ILE A 251 15.98 8.76 -23.45
CA ILE A 251 14.95 7.73 -23.32
C ILE A 251 13.72 8.30 -22.61
N THR A 252 13.92 8.96 -21.48
CA THR A 252 12.84 9.57 -20.70
C THR A 252 12.09 10.61 -21.50
N ASN A 253 12.78 11.54 -22.17
CA ASN A 253 12.13 12.57 -22.99
C ASN A 253 11.38 11.97 -24.20
N ARG A 254 11.81 10.81 -24.70
CA ARG A 254 11.12 10.10 -25.78
C ARG A 254 9.88 9.35 -25.28
N GLN A 255 9.91 8.86 -24.04
CA GLN A 255 8.80 8.12 -23.42
C GLN A 255 7.85 9.05 -22.66
N MET A 256 8.38 10.08 -21.98
CA MET A 256 7.61 11.05 -21.22
C MET A 256 7.26 12.26 -22.08
N THR A 257 6.32 12.08 -22.98
CA THR A 257 5.82 13.16 -23.87
C THR A 257 5.02 14.23 -23.13
N GLY A 258 4.64 13.97 -21.87
CA GLY A 258 3.74 14.82 -21.09
C GLY A 258 2.25 14.68 -21.45
N PHE A 259 1.95 13.88 -22.46
CA PHE A 259 0.57 13.58 -22.84
C PHE A 259 0.12 12.24 -22.26
N LEU A 260 -0.87 12.26 -21.41
CA LEU A 260 -1.46 11.06 -20.81
C LEU A 260 -1.90 10.03 -21.87
N ARG A 261 -2.37 10.50 -23.01
CA ARG A 261 -2.76 9.68 -24.16
C ARG A 261 -1.63 8.75 -24.60
N ASP A 262 -0.40 9.26 -24.71
CA ASP A 262 0.73 8.49 -25.22
C ASP A 262 1.12 7.37 -24.23
N TYR A 263 1.02 7.64 -22.91
CA TYR A 263 1.24 6.62 -21.89
C TYR A 263 0.21 5.50 -21.94
N PHE A 264 -1.06 5.84 -22.16
CA PHE A 264 -2.10 4.84 -22.37
C PHE A 264 -1.84 3.98 -23.63
N VAL A 265 -1.45 4.61 -24.73
CA VAL A 265 -1.13 3.89 -25.98
C VAL A 265 0.06 2.96 -25.78
N TYR A 266 1.13 3.38 -25.09
CA TYR A 266 2.27 2.53 -24.81
C TYR A 266 1.94 1.38 -23.85
N SER A 267 1.20 1.65 -22.78
CA SER A 267 0.81 0.64 -21.79
C SER A 267 -0.14 -0.39 -22.38
N LEU A 268 -1.21 0.05 -23.03
CA LEU A 268 -2.17 -0.84 -23.67
C LEU A 268 -1.55 -1.58 -24.86
N GLY A 269 -0.77 -0.90 -25.69
CA GLY A 269 -0.06 -1.52 -26.80
C GLY A 269 0.94 -2.59 -26.33
N GLY A 270 1.66 -2.34 -25.24
CA GLY A 270 2.56 -3.30 -24.63
C GLY A 270 1.82 -4.53 -24.10
N LEU A 271 0.70 -4.33 -23.40
CA LEU A 271 -0.15 -5.42 -22.89
C LEU A 271 -0.74 -6.26 -24.04
N ILE A 272 -1.23 -5.60 -25.09
CA ILE A 272 -1.78 -6.27 -26.28
C ILE A 272 -0.69 -7.09 -26.97
N LEU A 273 0.49 -6.51 -27.18
CA LEU A 273 1.63 -7.21 -27.79
C LEU A 273 2.08 -8.40 -26.94
N LEU A 274 2.14 -8.24 -25.61
CA LEU A 274 2.50 -9.32 -24.71
C LEU A 274 1.46 -10.45 -24.77
N PHE A 275 0.17 -10.11 -24.71
CA PHE A 275 -0.93 -11.07 -24.76
C PHE A 275 -0.95 -11.84 -26.09
N PHE A 276 -0.98 -11.14 -27.22
CA PHE A 276 -1.01 -11.77 -28.53
C PHE A 276 0.31 -12.46 -28.87
N GLY A 277 1.45 -11.90 -28.44
CA GLY A 277 2.77 -12.52 -28.60
C GLY A 277 2.88 -13.85 -27.88
N THR A 278 2.41 -13.94 -26.64
CA THR A 278 2.39 -15.19 -25.87
C THR A 278 1.38 -16.19 -26.44
N MET A 279 0.23 -15.72 -26.92
CA MET A 279 -0.77 -16.55 -27.58
C MET A 279 -0.22 -17.21 -28.85
N LEU A 280 0.44 -16.42 -29.71
CA LEU A 280 1.10 -16.92 -30.93
C LEU A 280 2.26 -17.87 -30.60
N ALA A 281 3.12 -17.50 -29.65
CA ALA A 281 4.26 -18.34 -29.27
C ALA A 281 3.86 -19.69 -28.66
N LYS A 282 2.70 -19.77 -28.03
CA LYS A 282 2.15 -20.99 -27.45
C LYS A 282 1.20 -21.75 -28.37
N GLY A 283 0.99 -21.28 -29.61
CA GLY A 283 0.06 -21.90 -30.56
C GLY A 283 -1.39 -21.93 -30.05
N ALA A 284 -1.75 -21.06 -29.10
CA ALA A 284 -3.09 -21.00 -28.56
C ALA A 284 -4.05 -20.48 -29.64
N GLY A 285 -5.09 -21.26 -29.98
CA GLY A 285 -6.19 -20.80 -30.82
C GLY A 285 -6.99 -19.68 -30.15
N ILE A 286 -7.81 -18.99 -30.93
CA ILE A 286 -8.73 -17.97 -30.39
C ILE A 286 -9.63 -18.65 -29.36
N PRO A 287 -9.66 -18.18 -28.09
CA PRO A 287 -10.53 -18.78 -27.07
C PRO A 287 -11.97 -18.77 -27.55
N GLN A 288 -12.66 -19.90 -27.44
CA GLN A 288 -14.09 -19.89 -27.66
C GLN A 288 -14.74 -19.06 -26.57
N LEU A 289 -15.38 -17.97 -26.96
CA LEU A 289 -16.16 -17.13 -26.06
C LEU A 289 -17.35 -17.93 -25.52
N THR A 290 -17.19 -18.53 -24.36
CA THR A 290 -18.32 -19.08 -23.61
C THR A 290 -18.93 -17.92 -22.82
N LEU A 291 -20.13 -17.49 -23.24
CA LEU A 291 -20.91 -16.52 -22.50
C LEU A 291 -21.37 -17.16 -21.18
N SER A 292 -20.64 -16.92 -20.11
CA SER A 292 -21.09 -17.25 -18.76
C SER A 292 -22.24 -16.31 -18.35
N ARG A 293 -23.10 -16.77 -17.45
CA ARG A 293 -24.14 -15.90 -16.88
C ARG A 293 -23.48 -14.78 -16.09
N VAL A 294 -23.78 -13.54 -16.47
CA VAL A 294 -23.27 -12.35 -15.78
C VAL A 294 -23.89 -12.30 -14.38
N GLY A 295 -23.07 -12.35 -13.36
CA GLY A 295 -23.49 -12.26 -11.97
C GLY A 295 -23.73 -10.80 -11.52
N ALA A 296 -24.34 -10.63 -10.35
CA ALA A 296 -24.61 -9.31 -9.79
C ALA A 296 -23.32 -8.50 -9.52
N TRP A 297 -22.22 -9.18 -9.21
CA TRP A 297 -20.92 -8.56 -8.95
C TRP A 297 -20.27 -8.01 -10.21
N GLU A 298 -20.38 -8.71 -11.33
CA GLU A 298 -19.87 -8.26 -12.62
C GLU A 298 -20.66 -7.03 -13.09
N LEU A 299 -21.98 -7.01 -12.88
CA LEU A 299 -22.80 -5.84 -13.18
C LEU A 299 -22.43 -4.63 -12.31
N LEU A 300 -22.14 -4.86 -11.02
CA LEU A 300 -21.66 -3.81 -10.11
C LEU A 300 -20.31 -3.23 -10.58
N LEU A 301 -19.36 -4.09 -10.95
CA LEU A 301 -18.07 -3.68 -11.49
C LEU A 301 -18.22 -2.86 -12.77
N VAL A 302 -19.05 -3.32 -13.71
CA VAL A 302 -19.32 -2.57 -14.94
C VAL A 302 -19.95 -1.21 -14.64
N ALA A 303 -20.87 -1.15 -13.68
CA ALA A 303 -21.50 0.11 -13.25
C ALA A 303 -20.47 1.08 -12.64
N VAL A 304 -19.58 0.60 -11.77
CA VAL A 304 -18.49 1.40 -11.16
C VAL A 304 -17.56 1.93 -12.24
N ILE A 305 -17.13 1.08 -13.19
CA ILE A 305 -16.29 1.46 -14.33
C ILE A 305 -16.98 2.52 -15.19
N ALA A 306 -18.26 2.32 -15.52
CA ALA A 306 -19.02 3.26 -16.32
C ALA A 306 -19.17 4.63 -15.62
N VAL A 307 -19.47 4.63 -14.34
CA VAL A 307 -19.53 5.86 -13.52
C VAL A 307 -18.18 6.54 -13.47
N GLY A 308 -17.10 5.82 -13.19
CA GLY A 308 -15.73 6.34 -13.18
C GLY A 308 -15.34 6.96 -14.53
N ALA A 309 -15.67 6.30 -15.64
CA ALA A 309 -15.41 6.81 -16.98
C ALA A 309 -16.17 8.13 -17.28
N VAL A 310 -17.46 8.21 -16.88
CA VAL A 310 -18.26 9.44 -17.03
C VAL A 310 -17.69 10.58 -16.18
N PHE A 311 -17.31 10.31 -14.93
CA PHE A 311 -16.69 11.29 -14.05
C PHE A 311 -15.35 11.76 -14.60
N THR A 312 -14.52 10.86 -15.11
CA THR A 312 -13.25 11.21 -15.76
C THR A 312 -13.46 12.11 -16.97
N ALA A 313 -14.43 11.78 -17.83
CA ALA A 313 -14.73 12.57 -19.01
C ALA A 313 -15.28 13.97 -18.70
N ARG A 314 -15.92 14.15 -17.54
CA ARG A 314 -16.49 15.43 -17.08
C ARG A 314 -15.59 16.19 -16.10
N ALA A 315 -14.46 15.62 -15.71
CA ALA A 315 -13.56 16.25 -14.75
C ALA A 315 -12.96 17.55 -15.32
N THR A 316 -13.16 18.64 -14.60
CA THR A 316 -12.62 19.96 -14.97
C THR A 316 -11.21 20.20 -14.43
N THR A 317 -10.77 19.37 -13.47
CA THR A 317 -9.43 19.45 -12.87
C THR A 317 -8.67 18.14 -13.07
N ARG A 318 -7.33 18.23 -13.20
CA ARG A 318 -6.46 17.05 -13.35
C ARG A 318 -6.59 16.09 -12.16
N LEU A 319 -6.73 16.64 -10.95
CA LEU A 319 -6.87 15.84 -9.72
C LEU A 319 -8.18 15.04 -9.72
N ALA A 320 -9.29 15.66 -10.11
CA ALA A 320 -10.59 14.98 -10.21
C ALA A 320 -10.57 13.88 -11.28
N ALA A 321 -9.88 14.09 -12.41
CA ALA A 321 -9.70 13.08 -13.44
C ALA A 321 -8.88 11.88 -12.92
N VAL A 322 -7.77 12.12 -12.23
CA VAL A 322 -6.93 11.07 -11.65
C VAL A 322 -7.69 10.28 -10.57
N ALA A 323 -8.43 10.98 -9.70
CA ALA A 323 -9.26 10.32 -8.69
C ALA A 323 -10.37 9.45 -9.32
N ALA A 324 -10.98 9.91 -10.41
CA ALA A 324 -12.01 9.15 -11.12
C ALA A 324 -11.41 7.93 -11.87
N ILE A 325 -10.21 8.04 -12.44
CA ILE A 325 -9.51 6.93 -13.08
C ILE A 325 -9.13 5.85 -12.05
N SER A 326 -8.78 6.22 -10.82
CA SER A 326 -8.46 5.25 -9.75
C SER A 326 -9.67 4.42 -9.28
N LEU A 327 -10.91 4.81 -9.66
CA LEU A 327 -12.11 3.99 -9.47
C LEU A 327 -12.28 2.93 -10.58
N VAL A 328 -11.60 3.10 -11.69
CA VAL A 328 -11.69 2.21 -12.88
C VAL A 328 -10.60 1.14 -12.86
N GLY A 329 -9.49 1.39 -12.23
CA GLY A 329 -8.31 0.52 -12.10
C GLY A 329 -7.84 0.35 -10.70
#